data_fe63e050d4f66562ce755af3ce4b372c
#
_entry.id   fe63e050d4f66562ce755af3ce4b372c
#
_cell.length_a   1.000
_cell.length_b   1.000
_cell.length_c   1.000
_cell.angle_alpha   90.00
_cell.angle_beta   90.00
_cell.angle_gamma   90.00
#
_symmetry.space_group_name_H-M   'P 1'
#
loop_
_entity.id
_entity.type
_entity.pdbx_description
1 polymer ?
#
loop_
_entity_poly.entity_id
_entity_poly.type
_entity_poly.pdbx_seq_one_letter_code
_entity_poly.pdbx_strand_id
1 'polypeptide(L)'
;MTGLKRDMDIINRATTKPFICKDGSEIRELLAYRNSVIRNQSLAEATIAPGTSTQEHYHPKSEEIYYILRGAGRMKIEGELRDVGPLDAIAIPPGARHKIWNTGTVPLILLCCCAPGYENEDTVMVE
;
A
#
# COMPACT_ATOMS: atom_id res chain seq x y z
N MET A 1 -28.09 13.93 15.95
CA MET A 1 -27.49 13.42 16.05
C MET A 1 -27.17 12.84 16.73
N THR A 2 -27.37 12.47 16.77
CA THR A 2 -27.08 11.94 17.53
C THR A 2 -26.06 11.74 17.87
N GLY A 3 -25.79 12.25 18.02
CA GLY A 3 -24.64 12.30 18.59
C GLY A 3 -24.03 11.08 18.97
N LEU A 4 -23.60 10.42 18.06
CA LEU A 4 -22.77 9.34 18.32
C LEU A 4 -21.54 9.84 18.96
N LYS A 5 -21.36 9.48 20.17
CA LYS A 5 -20.10 9.68 20.83
C LYS A 5 -19.27 8.43 20.68
N ARG A 6 -18.03 8.60 20.29
CA ARG A 6 -17.09 7.51 20.24
C ARG A 6 -15.70 8.05 20.55
N ASP A 7 -14.83 7.18 21.01
CA ASP A 7 -13.44 7.53 21.23
C ASP A 7 -12.75 7.82 19.91
N MET A 8 -11.70 8.63 19.98
CA MET A 8 -10.87 8.93 18.82
C MET A 8 -10.20 7.64 18.35
N ASP A 9 -10.25 7.40 17.03
CA ASP A 9 -9.57 6.25 16.45
C ASP A 9 -8.09 6.61 16.23
N ILE A 10 -7.22 5.97 17.00
CA ILE A 10 -5.78 6.13 16.86
C ILE A 10 -5.17 4.74 16.86
N ILE A 11 -4.51 4.39 15.76
CA ILE A 11 -3.86 3.09 15.62
C ILE A 11 -2.35 3.32 15.57
N ASN A 12 -1.62 2.58 16.39
CA ASN A 12 -0.17 2.66 16.39
C ASN A 12 0.40 1.48 15.61
N ARG A 13 1.35 1.78 14.73
CA ARG A 13 2.00 0.77 13.89
C ARG A 13 2.60 -0.36 14.72
N ALA A 14 3.14 -0.05 15.89
CA ALA A 14 3.80 -1.05 16.75
C ALA A 14 2.87 -2.13 17.24
N THR A 15 1.56 -1.85 17.33
CA THR A 15 0.57 -2.83 17.79
C THR A 15 -0.24 -3.43 16.65
N THR A 16 0.09 -3.08 15.41
CA THR A 16 -0.62 -3.57 14.23
C THR A 16 0.00 -4.87 13.76
N LYS A 17 -0.84 -5.90 13.61
CA LYS A 17 -0.38 -7.23 13.21
C LYS A 17 -0.15 -7.28 11.71
N PRO A 18 1.03 -7.67 11.24
CA PRO A 18 1.28 -7.76 9.80
C PRO A 18 0.64 -9.00 9.20
N PHE A 19 0.37 -8.93 7.90
CA PHE A 19 -0.08 -10.07 7.11
C PHE A 19 0.51 -9.96 5.70
N ILE A 20 0.51 -11.07 4.96
CA ILE A 20 0.98 -11.09 3.58
C ILE A 20 -0.23 -10.92 2.67
N CYS A 21 -0.21 -9.90 1.82
CA CYS A 21 -1.32 -9.68 0.90
C CYS A 21 -1.11 -10.39 -0.44
N LYS A 22 -2.07 -10.24 -1.36
CA LYS A 22 -2.05 -10.97 -2.63
C LYS A 22 -0.78 -10.76 -3.44
N ASP A 23 -0.21 -9.55 -3.40
CA ASP A 23 0.97 -9.23 -4.21
C ASP A 23 2.28 -9.73 -3.57
N GLY A 24 2.19 -10.36 -2.40
CA GLY A 24 3.35 -10.93 -1.72
C GLY A 24 4.03 -10.02 -0.71
N SER A 25 3.63 -8.75 -0.64
CA SER A 25 4.23 -7.83 0.33
C SER A 25 3.67 -8.05 1.74
N GLU A 26 4.45 -7.68 2.75
CA GLU A 26 4.00 -7.69 4.14
C GLU A 26 3.31 -6.38 4.43
N ILE A 27 2.06 -6.46 4.86
CA ILE A 27 1.21 -5.30 5.07
C ILE A 27 0.85 -5.13 6.53
N ARG A 28 0.92 -3.88 7.01
CA ARG A 28 0.30 -3.46 8.26
C ARG A 28 -0.79 -2.47 7.91
N GLU A 29 -2.04 -2.88 8.06
CA GLU A 29 -3.17 -1.98 7.78
C GLU A 29 -3.33 -1.04 8.97
N LEU A 30 -3.09 0.25 8.74
CA LEU A 30 -3.13 1.24 9.81
C LEU A 30 -4.55 1.76 10.03
N LEU A 31 -5.17 2.29 8.98
CA LEU A 31 -6.55 2.80 9.07
C LEU A 31 -7.33 2.39 7.84
N ALA A 32 -8.51 1.82 8.08
CA ALA A 32 -9.45 1.42 7.04
C ALA A 32 -10.84 1.36 7.66
N TYR A 33 -11.87 1.06 6.87
CA TYR A 33 -13.21 0.96 7.40
C TYR A 33 -13.35 -0.19 8.42
N ARG A 34 -12.48 -1.18 8.33
CA ARG A 34 -12.52 -2.35 9.20
C ARG A 34 -12.15 -2.03 10.65
N ASN A 35 -11.37 -0.98 10.88
CA ASN A 35 -10.84 -0.67 12.21
C ASN A 35 -11.06 0.79 12.63
N SER A 36 -11.84 1.56 11.87
CA SER A 36 -11.95 2.99 12.16
C SER A 36 -13.20 3.61 11.53
N VAL A 37 -13.37 4.91 11.72
CA VAL A 37 -14.46 5.69 11.10
C VAL A 37 -14.18 6.03 9.64
N ILE A 38 -12.99 5.72 9.14
CA ILE A 38 -12.60 6.02 7.77
C ILE A 38 -13.46 5.21 6.80
N ARG A 39 -14.00 5.85 5.75
CA ARG A 39 -14.88 5.19 4.80
C ARG A 39 -14.44 5.30 3.35
N ASN A 40 -13.68 6.35 3.00
CA ASN A 40 -13.38 6.64 1.60
C ASN A 40 -11.94 6.34 1.20
N GLN A 41 -11.12 5.87 2.11
CA GLN A 41 -9.70 5.61 1.86
C GLN A 41 -9.16 4.62 2.87
N SER A 42 -7.94 4.16 2.62
CA SER A 42 -7.21 3.35 3.60
C SER A 42 -5.75 3.75 3.59
N LEU A 43 -5.08 3.48 4.70
CA LEU A 43 -3.64 3.72 4.86
C LEU A 43 -3.00 2.46 5.40
N ALA A 44 -1.99 1.98 4.72
CA ALA A 44 -1.23 0.81 5.15
C ALA A 44 0.27 1.03 4.97
N GLU A 45 1.07 0.27 5.70
CA GLU A 45 2.51 0.23 5.52
C GLU A 45 2.85 -1.09 4.86
N ALA A 46 3.61 -1.02 3.76
CA ALA A 46 4.07 -2.22 3.06
C ALA A 46 5.58 -2.37 3.24
N THR A 47 6.01 -3.61 3.41
CA THR A 47 7.44 -3.95 3.52
C THR A 47 7.76 -4.99 2.46
N ILE A 48 8.79 -4.72 1.66
CA ILE A 48 9.28 -5.63 0.63
C ILE A 48 10.73 -5.98 1.00
N ALA A 49 10.99 -7.27 1.21
CA ALA A 49 12.32 -7.73 1.62
C ALA A 49 13.35 -7.52 0.51
N PRO A 50 14.65 -7.36 0.87
CA PRO A 50 15.70 -7.24 -0.15
C PRO A 50 15.69 -8.42 -1.11
N GLY A 51 15.91 -8.15 -2.39
CA GLY A 51 15.95 -9.18 -3.42
C GLY A 51 14.59 -9.69 -3.85
N THR A 52 13.51 -9.10 -3.35
CA THR A 52 12.15 -9.51 -3.72
C THR A 52 11.38 -8.36 -4.35
N SER A 53 10.18 -8.65 -4.80
CA SER A 53 9.27 -7.67 -5.41
C SER A 53 7.84 -8.01 -5.06
N THR A 54 6.93 -7.05 -5.25
CA THR A 54 5.51 -7.38 -5.33
C THR A 54 5.27 -8.15 -6.63
N GLN A 55 4.19 -8.89 -6.70
CA GLN A 55 3.72 -9.45 -7.96
C GLN A 55 2.93 -8.37 -8.71
N GLU A 56 3.02 -8.39 -10.03
CA GLU A 56 2.33 -7.38 -10.84
C GLU A 56 0.83 -7.54 -10.71
N HIS A 57 0.14 -6.42 -10.47
CA HIS A 57 -1.31 -6.42 -10.25
C HIS A 57 -1.89 -5.03 -10.53
N TYR A 58 -3.21 -4.93 -10.49
CA TYR A 58 -3.89 -3.64 -10.59
C TYR A 58 -5.16 -3.67 -9.73
N HIS A 59 -5.67 -2.47 -9.45
CA HIS A 59 -6.91 -2.27 -8.70
C HIS A 59 -7.91 -1.59 -9.64
N PRO A 60 -8.98 -2.29 -10.05
CA PRO A 60 -9.96 -1.68 -10.97
C PRO A 60 -10.61 -0.41 -10.45
N LYS A 61 -10.84 -0.31 -9.15
CA LYS A 61 -11.57 0.82 -8.57
C LYS A 61 -10.69 1.81 -7.83
N SER A 62 -9.72 1.33 -7.07
CA SER A 62 -8.90 2.22 -6.22
C SER A 62 -7.82 2.91 -7.02
N GLU A 63 -7.69 4.21 -6.83
CA GLU A 63 -6.41 4.85 -7.10
C GLU A 63 -5.52 4.66 -5.88
N GLU A 64 -4.21 4.69 -6.08
CA GLU A 64 -3.27 4.40 -5.02
C GLU A 64 -2.10 5.36 -5.04
N ILE A 65 -1.59 5.71 -3.86
CA ILE A 65 -0.35 6.46 -3.72
C ILE A 65 0.60 5.59 -2.91
N TYR A 66 1.83 5.43 -3.43
CA TYR A 66 2.94 4.90 -2.66
C TYR A 66 3.79 6.07 -2.19
N TYR A 67 4.18 6.06 -0.93
CA TYR A 67 5.14 7.03 -0.40
C TYR A 67 6.27 6.27 0.27
N ILE A 68 7.47 6.36 -0.30
CA ILE A 68 8.61 5.56 0.17
C ILE A 68 9.22 6.21 1.40
N LEU A 69 9.29 5.43 2.49
CA LEU A 69 9.88 5.88 3.74
C LEU A 69 11.35 5.49 3.85
N ARG A 70 11.70 4.30 3.34
CA ARG A 70 13.05 3.74 3.51
C ARG A 70 13.35 2.74 2.42
N GLY A 71 14.61 2.69 2.01
CA GLY A 71 15.08 1.72 1.04
C GLY A 71 15.06 2.26 -0.39
N ALA A 72 15.53 1.45 -1.32
CA ALA A 72 15.59 1.79 -2.74
C ALA A 72 14.81 0.76 -3.54
N GLY A 73 14.15 1.21 -4.60
CA GLY A 73 13.36 0.31 -5.42
C GLY A 73 13.37 0.69 -6.88
N ARG A 74 12.74 -0.16 -7.66
CA ARG A 74 12.40 0.13 -9.05
C ARG A 74 10.91 -0.06 -9.20
N MET A 75 10.24 0.93 -9.75
CA MET A 75 8.79 0.93 -9.94
C MET A 75 8.45 0.74 -11.40
N LYS A 76 7.44 -0.10 -11.66
CA LYS A 76 6.90 -0.30 -13.00
C LYS A 76 5.42 0.05 -12.97
N ILE A 77 4.99 0.93 -13.86
CA ILE A 77 3.57 1.25 -14.06
C ILE A 77 3.29 1.23 -15.55
N GLU A 78 2.39 0.37 -15.99
CA GLU A 78 2.01 0.21 -17.41
C GLU A 78 3.23 0.12 -18.30
N GLY A 79 4.22 -0.68 -17.90
CA GLY A 79 5.43 -0.91 -18.67
C GLY A 79 6.54 0.11 -18.49
N GLU A 80 6.25 1.26 -17.90
CA GLU A 80 7.29 2.27 -17.65
C GLU A 80 8.06 1.91 -16.38
N LEU A 81 9.38 1.96 -16.46
CA LEU A 81 10.27 1.61 -15.34
C LEU A 81 11.02 2.85 -14.85
N ARG A 82 11.06 3.05 -13.55
CA ARG A 82 11.83 4.12 -12.92
C ARG A 82 12.41 3.67 -11.60
N ASP A 83 13.60 4.15 -11.31
CA ASP A 83 14.19 3.98 -9.97
C ASP A 83 13.51 4.95 -9.02
N VAL A 84 13.27 4.49 -7.79
CA VAL A 84 12.60 5.27 -6.75
C VAL A 84 13.34 5.08 -5.43
N GLY A 85 13.17 6.04 -4.53
CA GLY A 85 13.83 6.01 -3.24
C GLY A 85 13.07 6.81 -2.18
N PRO A 86 13.69 7.00 -1.00
CA PRO A 86 13.02 7.67 0.12
C PRO A 86 12.47 9.03 -0.26
N LEU A 87 11.26 9.30 0.22
CA LEU A 87 10.52 10.53 0.04
C LEU A 87 9.90 10.70 -1.36
N ASP A 88 10.02 9.69 -2.23
CA ASP A 88 9.29 9.69 -3.49
C ASP A 88 7.84 9.30 -3.26
N ALA A 89 6.93 10.06 -3.85
CA ALA A 89 5.51 9.73 -3.89
C ALA A 89 5.16 9.30 -5.31
N ILE A 90 4.48 8.16 -5.43
CA ILE A 90 4.17 7.52 -6.71
C ILE A 90 2.66 7.45 -6.87
N ALA A 91 2.14 8.00 -7.97
CA ALA A 91 0.72 7.98 -8.27
C ALA A 91 0.38 6.77 -9.13
N ILE A 92 -0.61 5.99 -8.70
CA ILE A 92 -1.06 4.79 -9.40
C ILE A 92 -2.55 4.96 -9.69
N PRO A 93 -2.92 5.24 -10.96
CA PRO A 93 -4.34 5.39 -11.30
C PRO A 93 -5.10 4.07 -11.21
N PRO A 94 -6.44 4.12 -11.09
CA PRO A 94 -7.23 2.90 -11.15
C PRO A 94 -6.96 2.13 -12.44
N GLY A 95 -6.86 0.81 -12.34
CA GLY A 95 -6.62 -0.06 -13.49
C GLY A 95 -5.18 -0.14 -13.96
N ALA A 96 -4.28 0.69 -13.45
CA ALA A 96 -2.89 0.68 -13.89
C ALA A 96 -2.14 -0.51 -13.28
N ARG A 97 -1.56 -1.34 -14.15
CA ARG A 97 -0.75 -2.48 -13.72
C ARG A 97 0.56 -1.99 -13.15
N HIS A 98 0.92 -2.48 -11.99
CA HIS A 98 2.13 -2.00 -11.32
C HIS A 98 2.83 -3.10 -10.54
N LYS A 99 4.13 -2.86 -10.32
CA LYS A 99 5.02 -3.76 -9.60
C LYS A 99 6.17 -2.94 -9.05
N ILE A 100 6.63 -3.29 -7.86
CA ILE A 100 7.81 -2.63 -7.29
C ILE A 100 8.79 -3.68 -6.80
N TRP A 101 10.07 -3.48 -7.14
CA TRP A 101 11.19 -4.32 -6.71
C TRP A 101 11.96 -3.59 -5.63
N ASN A 102 12.44 -4.35 -4.64
CA ASN A 102 13.45 -3.85 -3.73
C ASN A 102 14.82 -4.07 -4.38
N THR A 103 15.47 -2.99 -4.77
CA THR A 103 16.78 -3.05 -5.43
C THR A 103 17.93 -2.76 -4.47
N GLY A 104 17.64 -2.54 -3.19
CA GLY A 104 18.62 -2.24 -2.17
C GLY A 104 18.97 -3.44 -1.30
N THR A 105 19.65 -3.15 -0.20
CA THR A 105 20.11 -4.17 0.74
C THR A 105 19.36 -4.14 2.07
N VAL A 106 18.44 -3.19 2.24
CA VAL A 106 17.60 -3.07 3.45
C VAL A 106 16.14 -3.23 3.03
N PRO A 107 15.24 -3.50 3.98
CA PRO A 107 13.81 -3.56 3.63
C PRO A 107 13.34 -2.26 2.97
N LEU A 108 12.54 -2.40 1.92
CA LEU A 108 11.86 -1.29 1.27
C LEU A 108 10.54 -1.09 1.99
N ILE A 109 10.38 0.06 2.62
CA ILE A 109 9.20 0.38 3.42
C ILE A 109 8.49 1.56 2.81
N LEU A 110 7.19 1.40 2.55
CA LEU A 110 6.40 2.45 1.93
C LEU A 110 5.00 2.50 2.53
N LEU A 111 4.39 3.67 2.44
CA LEU A 111 2.98 3.84 2.78
C LEU A 111 2.16 3.64 1.52
N CYS A 112 1.00 3.00 1.68
CA CYS A 112 0.02 2.81 0.62
C CYS A 112 -1.27 3.52 1.03
N CYS A 113 -1.71 4.48 0.22
CA CYS A 113 -3.00 5.13 0.42
C CYS A 113 -3.90 4.73 -0.73
N CYS A 114 -5.04 4.13 -0.44
CA CYS A 114 -6.00 3.71 -1.46
C CYS A 114 -7.31 4.46 -1.29
N ALA A 115 -7.91 4.90 -2.38
CA ALA A 115 -9.22 5.55 -2.40
C ALA A 115 -9.98 5.09 -3.66
N PRO A 116 -11.12 4.39 -3.53
CA PRO A 116 -11.66 3.81 -2.29
C PRO A 116 -10.66 2.94 -1.55
N GLY A 117 -10.91 2.69 -0.28
CA GLY A 117 -9.98 1.90 0.56
C GLY A 117 -9.69 0.53 -0.02
N TYR A 118 -8.53 0.00 0.33
CA TYR A 118 -8.06 -1.29 -0.17
C TYR A 118 -9.07 -2.40 0.09
N GLU A 119 -9.34 -3.20 -0.94
CA GLU A 119 -10.12 -4.42 -0.85
C GLU A 119 -9.39 -5.53 -1.59
N ASN A 120 -9.34 -6.71 -0.97
CA ASN A 120 -8.73 -7.86 -1.60
C ASN A 120 -9.43 -8.21 -2.92
N GLU A 121 -10.75 -8.04 -2.98
CA GLU A 121 -11.55 -8.30 -4.17
C GLU A 121 -11.26 -7.31 -5.30
N ASP A 122 -10.73 -6.12 -4.96
CA ASP A 122 -10.35 -5.10 -5.94
C ASP A 122 -8.89 -5.23 -6.36
N THR A 123 -8.29 -6.40 -6.14
CA THR A 123 -6.91 -6.67 -6.50
C THR A 123 -6.87 -7.80 -7.51
N VAL A 124 -6.46 -7.48 -8.75
CA VAL A 124 -6.40 -8.43 -9.86
C VAL A 124 -4.94 -8.72 -10.17
N MET A 125 -4.57 -9.98 -10.01
CA MET A 125 -3.20 -10.43 -10.27
C MET A 125 -3.00 -10.70 -11.76
N VAL A 126 -1.86 -10.24 -12.30
CA VAL A 126 -1.51 -10.47 -13.71
C VAL A 126 -0.17 -11.20 -13.83
N GLU A 127 0.32 -11.72 -12.73
CA GLU A 127 1.58 -12.42 -12.70
C GLU A 127 1.44 -13.71 -11.90
#